data_6817e7900771a60819494d882c51487d
#
_entry.id   6817e7900771a60819494d882c51487d
#
_cell.length_a   1.000
_cell.length_b   1.000
_cell.length_c   1.000
_cell.angle_alpha   90.00
_cell.angle_beta   90.00
_cell.angle_gamma   90.00
#
_symmetry.space_group_name_H-M   'P 1'
#
loop_
_entity.id
_entity.type
_entity.pdbx_description
1 polymer ?
#
loop_
_entity_poly.entity_id
_entity_poly.type
_entity_poly.pdbx_seq_one_letter_code
_entity_poly.pdbx_strand_id
1 'polypeptide(L)'
;EIKVRVVAEYNNSDGDIHWINCKLVSDLMNSKGEIFGEREHHSATVRLVEKSDDLSNFLQSEIEQMPDIGTPPLDELILLPSFIYQRYFHGPRFQSHGGIIRGIGNEMTPGADGIALMRNQLPITEQFSSEVDGEEVLLEALPMLIEAGFQNSGFVAMESEGFSSLPIGIDWSTNIRVPERDEILRVRSVRVAVEEAGVTVHDVVIIGDDEAPVLAIKGLRLKSMAPVSEEHRFILER
;
A
#
# COMPACT_ATOMS: atom_id res chain seq x y z
N GLU A 1 13.79 -19.73 -14.23
CA GLU A 1 13.39 -19.32 -12.87
C GLU A 1 14.46 -18.39 -12.32
N ILE A 2 14.08 -17.19 -11.90
CA ILE A 2 15.00 -16.22 -11.27
C ILE A 2 14.83 -16.39 -9.76
N LYS A 3 15.92 -16.72 -9.08
CA LYS A 3 15.93 -16.77 -7.60
C LYS A 3 16.21 -15.37 -7.08
N VAL A 4 15.35 -14.91 -6.19
CA VAL A 4 15.54 -13.66 -5.47
C VAL A 4 15.79 -13.98 -3.99
N ARG A 5 16.54 -13.12 -3.31
CA ARG A 5 16.76 -13.19 -1.87
C ARG A 5 16.65 -11.81 -1.25
N VAL A 6 16.25 -11.78 0.00
CA VAL A 6 16.31 -10.58 0.84
C VAL A 6 17.64 -10.60 1.60
N VAL A 7 18.37 -9.51 1.51
CA VAL A 7 19.57 -9.27 2.31
C VAL A 7 19.22 -8.19 3.32
N ALA A 8 19.40 -8.48 4.60
CA ALA A 8 19.16 -7.55 5.69
C ALA A 8 20.47 -7.31 6.45
N GLU A 9 20.85 -6.06 6.55
CA GLU A 9 22.08 -5.64 7.23
C GLU A 9 21.73 -4.66 8.35
N TYR A 10 22.16 -4.97 9.56
CA TYR A 10 22.03 -4.05 10.68
C TYR A 10 22.87 -2.80 10.42
N ASN A 11 22.24 -1.63 10.54
CA ASN A 11 22.91 -0.36 10.28
C ASN A 11 23.39 0.28 11.60
N ASN A 12 22.45 0.65 12.47
CA ASN A 12 22.75 1.29 13.75
C ASN A 12 21.57 1.17 14.72
N SER A 13 21.78 1.63 15.97
CA SER A 13 20.70 1.84 16.95
C SER A 13 20.83 3.22 17.60
N ASP A 14 19.70 3.75 18.00
CA ASP A 14 19.60 4.94 18.85
C ASP A 14 18.58 4.64 19.96
N GLY A 15 19.08 4.30 21.15
CA GLY A 15 18.26 3.74 22.22
C GLY A 15 17.60 2.42 21.79
N ASP A 16 16.28 2.34 21.93
CA ASP A 16 15.47 1.17 21.57
C ASP A 16 15.05 1.15 20.08
N ILE A 17 15.60 2.05 19.29
CA ILE A 17 15.36 2.12 17.84
C ILE A 17 16.49 1.41 17.11
N HIS A 18 16.12 0.45 16.27
CA HIS A 18 17.06 -0.30 15.43
C HIS A 18 16.79 -0.03 13.95
N TRP A 19 17.86 0.23 13.21
CA TRP A 19 17.77 0.47 11.76
C TRP A 19 18.40 -0.68 11.01
N ILE A 20 17.66 -1.22 10.04
CA ILE A 20 18.06 -2.36 9.22
C ILE A 20 17.93 -1.95 7.74
N ASN A 21 19.02 -2.03 7.01
CA ASN A 21 19.00 -1.86 5.56
C ASN A 21 18.61 -3.19 4.91
N CYS A 22 17.57 -3.18 4.12
CA CYS A 22 17.06 -4.35 3.42
C CYS A 22 17.18 -4.16 1.91
N LYS A 23 17.56 -5.22 1.20
CA LYS A 23 17.64 -5.26 -0.27
C LYS A 23 17.00 -6.52 -0.80
N LEU A 24 16.26 -6.40 -1.88
CA LEU A 24 15.82 -7.52 -2.69
C LEU A 24 16.78 -7.64 -3.87
N VAL A 25 17.49 -8.76 -3.95
CA VAL A 25 18.53 -8.97 -4.94
C VAL A 25 18.36 -10.30 -5.69
N SER A 26 18.88 -10.37 -6.89
CA SER A 26 19.07 -11.63 -7.63
C SER A 26 20.48 -11.74 -8.16
N ASP A 27 20.93 -12.99 -8.37
CA ASP A 27 22.23 -13.24 -8.97
C ASP A 27 22.21 -12.96 -10.48
N LEU A 28 23.26 -12.31 -10.97
CA LEU A 28 23.56 -12.19 -12.38
C LEU A 28 24.43 -13.38 -12.80
N MET A 29 23.93 -14.20 -13.72
CA MET A 29 24.62 -15.39 -14.22
C MET A 29 25.05 -15.21 -15.68
N ASN A 30 26.21 -15.70 -16.01
CA ASN A 30 26.66 -15.82 -17.42
C ASN A 30 25.99 -17.02 -18.11
N SER A 31 26.28 -17.21 -19.42
CA SER A 31 25.75 -18.32 -20.20
C SER A 31 26.20 -19.71 -19.73
N LYS A 32 27.22 -19.77 -18.87
CA LYS A 32 27.73 -21.01 -18.26
C LYS A 32 27.12 -21.30 -16.88
N GLY A 33 26.25 -20.40 -16.37
CA GLY A 33 25.65 -20.50 -15.03
C GLY A 33 26.56 -20.03 -13.90
N GLU A 34 27.67 -19.35 -14.19
CA GLU A 34 28.56 -18.80 -13.18
C GLU A 34 28.04 -17.42 -12.74
N ILE A 35 27.97 -17.20 -11.44
CA ILE A 35 27.58 -15.92 -10.86
C ILE A 35 28.72 -14.93 -11.03
N PHE A 36 28.45 -13.77 -11.65
CA PHE A 36 29.44 -12.72 -11.85
C PHE A 36 29.05 -11.39 -11.16
N GLY A 37 27.89 -11.33 -10.52
CA GLY A 37 27.42 -10.15 -9.81
C GLY A 37 26.03 -10.32 -9.25
N GLU A 38 25.52 -9.25 -8.67
CA GLU A 38 24.16 -9.15 -8.15
C GLU A 38 23.41 -8.01 -8.83
N ARG A 39 22.12 -8.18 -8.96
CA ARG A 39 21.17 -7.13 -9.37
C ARG A 39 20.30 -6.77 -8.18
N GLU A 40 20.36 -5.53 -7.75
CA GLU A 40 19.42 -4.96 -6.80
C GLU A 40 18.10 -4.63 -7.54
N HIS A 41 16.99 -5.07 -6.98
CA HIS A 41 15.64 -4.80 -7.48
C HIS A 41 14.96 -3.70 -6.67
N HIS A 42 15.07 -3.80 -5.34
CA HIS A 42 14.52 -2.85 -4.40
C HIS A 42 15.43 -2.74 -3.19
N SER A 43 15.39 -1.59 -2.55
CA SER A 43 16.01 -1.37 -1.25
C SER A 43 15.09 -0.55 -0.34
N ALA A 44 15.23 -0.79 0.95
CA ALA A 44 14.50 -0.05 1.99
C ALA A 44 15.32 -0.02 3.28
N THR A 45 15.09 0.99 4.10
CA THR A 45 15.55 1.00 5.49
C THR A 45 14.36 0.72 6.39
N VAL A 46 14.45 -0.33 7.18
CA VAL A 46 13.43 -0.72 8.15
C VAL A 46 13.84 -0.18 9.53
N ARG A 47 12.92 0.49 10.17
CA ARG A 47 13.04 0.95 11.53
C ARG A 47 12.24 0.04 12.44
N LEU A 48 12.89 -0.64 13.37
CA LEU A 48 12.24 -1.42 14.41
C LEU A 48 12.24 -0.60 15.70
N VAL A 49 11.08 -0.49 16.32
CA VAL A 49 10.91 0.21 17.61
C VAL A 49 10.02 -0.65 18.49
N GLU A 50 10.22 -0.56 19.79
CA GLU A 50 9.21 -1.06 20.71
C GLU A 50 7.88 -0.29 20.49
N LYS A 51 6.77 -1.00 20.59
CA LYS A 51 5.43 -0.38 20.45
C LYS A 51 5.27 0.67 21.54
N SER A 52 5.23 1.94 21.14
CA SER A 52 5.10 3.07 22.05
C SER A 52 3.81 3.84 21.78
N ASP A 53 3.26 4.44 22.83
CA ASP A 53 2.12 5.37 22.70
C ASP A 53 2.47 6.57 21.80
N ASP A 54 3.74 6.94 21.75
CA ASP A 54 4.26 8.02 20.89
C ASP A 54 4.04 7.74 19.41
N LEU A 55 4.21 6.49 18.96
CA LEU A 55 3.94 6.11 17.57
C LEU A 55 2.46 6.23 17.24
N SER A 56 1.58 5.77 18.13
CA SER A 56 0.13 5.89 17.95
C SER A 56 -0.31 7.35 17.89
N ASN A 57 0.23 8.20 18.78
CA ASN A 57 -0.05 9.65 18.79
C ASN A 57 0.47 10.34 17.52
N PHE A 58 1.67 9.97 17.06
CA PHE A 58 2.21 10.49 15.81
C PHE A 58 1.29 10.17 14.63
N LEU A 59 0.84 8.93 14.52
CA LEU A 59 -0.03 8.50 13.44
C LEU A 59 -1.40 9.14 13.50
N GLN A 60 -1.95 9.28 14.69
CA GLN A 60 -3.21 10.00 14.89
C GLN A 60 -3.07 11.45 14.39
N SER A 61 -1.97 12.12 14.74
CA SER A 61 -1.66 13.48 14.24
C SER A 61 -1.53 13.54 12.72
N GLU A 62 -0.91 12.54 12.09
CA GLU A 62 -0.81 12.47 10.62
C GLU A 62 -2.18 12.27 9.96
N ILE A 63 -3.07 11.49 10.58
CA ILE A 63 -4.45 11.28 10.12
C ILE A 63 -5.25 12.58 10.22
N GLU A 64 -5.15 13.29 11.34
CA GLU A 64 -5.84 14.55 11.56
C GLU A 64 -5.42 15.66 10.59
N GLN A 65 -4.20 15.59 10.05
CA GLN A 65 -3.72 16.48 9.01
C GLN A 65 -4.24 16.15 7.61
N MET A 66 -4.79 14.96 7.40
CA MET A 66 -5.43 14.63 6.13
C MET A 66 -6.74 15.41 5.99
N PRO A 67 -7.13 15.77 4.76
CA PRO A 67 -8.40 16.45 4.54
C PRO A 67 -9.56 15.69 5.17
N ASP A 68 -10.39 16.39 5.93
CA ASP A 68 -11.63 15.80 6.44
C ASP A 68 -12.55 15.48 5.26
N ILE A 69 -12.90 14.21 5.13
CA ILE A 69 -13.74 13.71 4.05
C ILE A 69 -15.09 13.22 4.54
N GLY A 70 -15.36 13.41 5.83
CA GLY A 70 -16.50 12.78 6.48
C GLY A 70 -16.44 11.25 6.39
N THR A 71 -17.27 10.58 7.13
CA THR A 71 -17.38 9.12 7.11
C THR A 71 -18.52 8.72 6.17
N PRO A 72 -18.25 8.33 4.90
CA PRO A 72 -19.33 7.86 4.04
C PRO A 72 -19.86 6.52 4.56
N PRO A 73 -21.16 6.24 4.42
CA PRO A 73 -21.71 4.95 4.74
C PRO A 73 -21.00 3.83 3.95
N LEU A 74 -20.69 2.71 4.60
CA LEU A 74 -20.00 1.58 3.97
C LEU A 74 -20.85 0.86 2.90
N ASP A 75 -22.13 1.11 2.85
CA ASP A 75 -23.08 0.57 1.89
C ASP A 75 -23.17 1.38 0.58
N GLU A 76 -22.51 2.53 0.52
CA GLU A 76 -22.44 3.39 -0.66
C GLU A 76 -21.21 3.09 -1.54
N LEU A 77 -21.03 1.83 -1.95
CA LEU A 77 -19.98 1.49 -2.91
C LEU A 77 -20.31 2.07 -4.29
N ILE A 78 -19.42 2.94 -4.77
CA ILE A 78 -19.48 3.50 -6.14
C ILE A 78 -18.94 2.49 -7.15
N LEU A 79 -17.85 1.80 -6.80
CA LEU A 79 -17.25 0.78 -7.65
C LEU A 79 -17.12 -0.54 -6.90
N LEU A 80 -17.62 -1.59 -7.52
CA LEU A 80 -17.49 -2.96 -6.99
C LEU A 80 -16.13 -3.58 -7.35
N PRO A 81 -15.62 -4.52 -6.52
CA PRO A 81 -14.38 -5.24 -6.81
C PRO A 81 -14.37 -5.90 -8.19
N SER A 82 -15.52 -6.48 -8.60
CA SER A 82 -15.66 -7.11 -9.92
C SER A 82 -15.40 -6.14 -11.06
N PHE A 83 -15.82 -4.89 -10.93
CA PHE A 83 -15.55 -3.86 -11.93
C PHE A 83 -14.05 -3.55 -12.00
N ILE A 84 -13.40 -3.38 -10.85
CA ILE A 84 -11.98 -3.06 -10.73
C ILE A 84 -11.15 -4.18 -11.36
N TYR A 85 -11.34 -5.42 -10.93
CA TYR A 85 -10.49 -6.54 -11.32
C TYR A 85 -10.79 -7.14 -12.70
N GLN A 86 -11.88 -6.76 -13.33
CA GLN A 86 -12.13 -7.07 -14.74
C GLN A 86 -11.43 -6.10 -15.69
N ARG A 87 -11.13 -4.89 -15.25
CA ARG A 87 -10.55 -3.82 -16.08
C ARG A 87 -9.07 -3.60 -15.85
N TYR A 88 -8.61 -3.79 -14.63
CA TYR A 88 -7.23 -3.52 -14.26
C TYR A 88 -6.49 -4.82 -13.99
N PHE A 89 -5.27 -4.87 -14.53
CA PHE A 89 -4.44 -6.05 -14.37
C PHE A 89 -3.87 -6.13 -12.96
N HIS A 90 -4.59 -6.88 -12.11
CA HIS A 90 -4.05 -7.34 -10.82
C HIS A 90 -4.24 -8.84 -10.79
N GLY A 91 -3.14 -9.57 -10.69
CA GLY A 91 -3.19 -11.02 -10.52
C GLY A 91 -4.06 -11.41 -9.32
N PRO A 92 -4.56 -12.64 -9.24
CA PRO A 92 -5.50 -13.05 -8.20
C PRO A 92 -4.95 -12.87 -6.78
N ARG A 93 -3.63 -12.84 -6.60
CA ARG A 93 -2.97 -12.61 -5.31
C ARG A 93 -2.94 -11.14 -4.88
N PHE A 94 -3.29 -10.22 -5.77
CA PHE A 94 -3.26 -8.77 -5.52
C PHE A 94 -4.65 -8.14 -5.52
N GLN A 95 -5.69 -8.94 -5.39
CA GLN A 95 -7.07 -8.46 -5.30
C GLN A 95 -7.39 -8.05 -3.86
N SER A 96 -6.70 -7.03 -3.38
CA SER A 96 -6.77 -6.54 -1.99
C SER A 96 -7.82 -5.44 -1.78
N HIS A 97 -8.43 -4.93 -2.85
CA HIS A 97 -9.35 -3.81 -2.78
C HIS A 97 -10.81 -4.28 -2.83
N GLY A 98 -11.61 -3.86 -1.85
CA GLY A 98 -13.03 -4.20 -1.71
C GLY A 98 -14.00 -3.31 -2.48
N GLY A 99 -13.47 -2.29 -3.14
CA GLY A 99 -14.24 -1.33 -3.91
C GLY A 99 -14.02 0.11 -3.47
N ILE A 100 -14.44 1.05 -4.31
CA ILE A 100 -14.40 2.49 -4.02
C ILE A 100 -15.74 2.88 -3.40
N ILE A 101 -15.67 3.55 -2.24
CA ILE A 101 -16.83 4.08 -1.54
C ILE A 101 -17.16 5.46 -2.09
N ARG A 102 -16.20 6.35 -2.15
CA ARG A 102 -16.38 7.74 -2.56
C ARG A 102 -15.08 8.37 -3.06
N GLY A 103 -15.19 9.21 -4.09
CA GLY A 103 -14.17 10.19 -4.40
C GLY A 103 -14.24 11.37 -3.43
N ILE A 104 -13.10 11.93 -3.09
CA ILE A 104 -12.94 13.06 -2.17
C ILE A 104 -11.96 14.08 -2.75
N GLY A 105 -11.99 15.26 -2.18
CA GLY A 105 -11.09 16.32 -2.58
C GLY A 105 -11.64 17.13 -3.78
N ASN A 106 -10.74 17.75 -4.49
CA ASN A 106 -11.01 18.64 -5.62
C ASN A 106 -9.90 18.50 -6.67
N GLU A 107 -9.93 19.31 -7.72
CA GLU A 107 -8.91 19.28 -8.78
C GLU A 107 -7.47 19.46 -8.27
N MET A 108 -7.28 20.21 -7.19
CA MET A 108 -5.96 20.45 -6.60
C MET A 108 -5.52 19.29 -5.71
N THR A 109 -6.44 18.69 -4.96
CA THR A 109 -6.20 17.60 -4.00
C THR A 109 -7.19 16.46 -4.21
N PRO A 110 -7.13 15.77 -5.35
CA PRO A 110 -8.01 14.62 -5.59
C PRO A 110 -7.69 13.48 -4.62
N GLY A 111 -8.73 12.74 -4.27
CA GLY A 111 -8.61 11.62 -3.36
C GLY A 111 -9.77 10.64 -3.52
N ALA A 112 -9.67 9.50 -2.86
CA ALA A 112 -10.73 8.50 -2.82
C ALA A 112 -10.73 7.73 -1.50
N ASP A 113 -11.91 7.33 -1.07
CA ASP A 113 -12.13 6.33 -0.03
C ASP A 113 -12.49 4.99 -0.66
N GLY A 114 -11.89 3.93 -0.15
CA GLY A 114 -12.16 2.56 -0.57
C GLY A 114 -12.15 1.60 0.61
N ILE A 115 -12.36 0.33 0.32
CA ILE A 115 -12.33 -0.76 1.30
C ILE A 115 -11.14 -1.67 1.02
N ALA A 116 -10.32 -1.98 2.04
CA ALA A 116 -9.35 -3.06 1.97
C ALA A 116 -10.01 -4.40 2.32
N LEU A 117 -9.77 -5.39 1.49
CA LEU A 117 -10.22 -6.76 1.75
C LEU A 117 -9.19 -7.48 2.60
N MET A 118 -9.58 -7.79 3.83
CA MET A 118 -8.79 -8.64 4.72
C MET A 118 -9.18 -10.11 4.65
N ARG A 119 -10.11 -10.43 3.76
CA ARG A 119 -10.54 -11.83 3.60
C ARG A 119 -9.42 -12.66 3.02
N ASN A 120 -9.13 -13.76 3.67
CA ASN A 120 -8.39 -14.89 3.13
C ASN A 120 -9.17 -15.54 1.96
N GLN A 121 -9.54 -14.76 0.97
CA GLN A 121 -10.13 -15.32 -0.26
C GLN A 121 -9.05 -15.92 -1.16
N LEU A 122 -7.81 -15.57 -0.90
CA LEU A 122 -6.67 -16.23 -1.50
C LEU A 122 -6.27 -17.39 -0.57
N PRO A 123 -6.02 -18.58 -1.10
CA PRO A 123 -5.44 -19.63 -0.29
C PRO A 123 -4.13 -19.06 0.27
N ILE A 124 -4.14 -18.71 1.55
CA ILE A 124 -2.91 -18.49 2.29
C ILE A 124 -2.19 -19.82 2.17
N THR A 125 -1.17 -19.84 1.36
CA THR A 125 -0.26 -20.98 1.40
C THR A 125 0.43 -20.87 2.75
N GLU A 126 0.57 -21.97 3.46
CA GLU A 126 1.29 -22.10 4.74
C GLU A 126 2.68 -21.43 4.75
N GLN A 127 3.14 -20.99 3.58
CA GLN A 127 4.41 -20.31 3.35
C GLN A 127 4.47 -18.88 3.90
N PHE A 128 3.34 -18.28 4.24
CA PHE A 128 3.27 -16.88 4.70
C PHE A 128 2.72 -16.73 6.12
N SER A 129 2.43 -17.83 6.80
CA SER A 129 2.19 -17.81 8.23
C SER A 129 3.50 -18.12 8.97
N SER A 130 3.75 -17.45 10.07
CA SER A 130 4.78 -17.84 11.02
C SER A 130 4.15 -17.96 12.41
N GLU A 131 4.64 -18.91 13.17
CA GLU A 131 4.27 -19.06 14.55
C GLU A 131 5.24 -18.21 15.39
N VAL A 132 4.71 -17.18 16.03
CA VAL A 132 5.45 -16.35 16.97
C VAL A 132 4.81 -16.53 18.33
N ASP A 133 5.58 -17.02 19.29
CA ASP A 133 5.11 -17.29 20.68
C ASP A 133 3.85 -18.19 20.78
N GLY A 134 3.69 -19.11 19.82
CA GLY A 134 2.52 -20.04 19.76
C GLY A 134 1.26 -19.43 19.15
N GLU A 135 1.33 -18.22 18.62
CA GLU A 135 0.24 -17.59 17.86
C GLU A 135 0.58 -17.57 16.36
N GLU A 136 -0.41 -17.96 15.54
CA GLU A 136 -0.30 -17.86 14.08
C GLU A 136 -0.40 -16.38 13.67
N VAL A 137 0.71 -15.81 13.19
CA VAL A 137 0.76 -14.45 12.69
C VAL A 137 0.50 -14.45 11.18
N LEU A 138 -0.54 -13.75 10.75
CA LEU A 138 -0.86 -13.55 9.34
C LEU A 138 0.10 -12.53 8.72
N LEU A 139 1.27 -12.98 8.29
CA LEU A 139 2.27 -12.14 7.62
C LEU A 139 1.77 -11.52 6.31
N GLU A 140 0.73 -12.09 5.71
CA GLU A 140 0.13 -11.59 4.46
C GLU A 140 -0.73 -10.36 4.64
N ALA A 141 -1.23 -10.10 5.84
CA ALA A 141 -2.11 -8.96 6.07
C ALA A 141 -1.44 -7.64 5.67
N LEU A 142 -0.21 -7.44 6.09
CA LEU A 142 0.51 -6.18 5.86
C LEU A 142 0.82 -5.90 4.38
N PRO A 143 1.38 -6.82 3.59
CA PRO A 143 1.56 -6.62 2.16
C PRO A 143 0.25 -6.34 1.42
N MET A 144 -0.85 -6.99 1.81
CA MET A 144 -2.15 -6.78 1.18
C MET A 144 -2.76 -5.41 1.53
N LEU A 145 -2.51 -4.89 2.73
CA LEU A 145 -2.89 -3.53 3.11
C LEU A 145 -2.11 -2.48 2.32
N ILE A 146 -0.81 -2.64 2.21
CA ILE A 146 0.04 -1.76 1.40
C ILE A 146 -0.46 -1.77 -0.05
N GLU A 147 -0.74 -2.95 -0.59
CA GLU A 147 -1.26 -3.11 -1.95
C GLU A 147 -2.62 -2.42 -2.12
N ALA A 148 -3.54 -2.54 -1.14
CA ALA A 148 -4.81 -1.82 -1.18
C ALA A 148 -4.61 -0.30 -1.22
N GLY A 149 -3.64 0.22 -0.47
CA GLY A 149 -3.25 1.62 -0.52
C GLY A 149 -2.70 2.04 -1.89
N PHE A 150 -1.84 1.21 -2.50
CA PHE A 150 -1.30 1.45 -3.83
C PHE A 150 -2.39 1.46 -4.90
N GLN A 151 -3.30 0.49 -4.86
CA GLN A 151 -4.42 0.42 -5.79
C GLN A 151 -5.35 1.62 -5.65
N ASN A 152 -5.73 1.98 -4.42
CA ASN A 152 -6.60 3.13 -4.18
C ASN A 152 -5.98 4.44 -4.71
N SER A 153 -4.69 4.65 -4.46
CA SER A 153 -3.95 5.80 -4.98
C SER A 153 -3.81 5.76 -6.50
N GLY A 154 -3.64 4.56 -7.07
CA GLY A 154 -3.63 4.36 -8.52
C GLY A 154 -4.95 4.77 -9.17
N PHE A 155 -6.08 4.51 -8.53
CA PHE A 155 -7.40 4.96 -9.01
C PHE A 155 -7.53 6.47 -8.95
N VAL A 156 -7.05 7.12 -7.88
CA VAL A 156 -7.00 8.58 -7.78
C VAL A 156 -6.17 9.18 -8.92
N ALA A 157 -4.97 8.65 -9.16
CA ALA A 157 -4.11 9.11 -10.24
C ALA A 157 -4.74 8.90 -11.62
N MET A 158 -5.41 7.77 -11.82
CA MET A 158 -6.08 7.44 -13.08
C MET A 158 -7.23 8.40 -13.39
N GLU A 159 -8.03 8.73 -12.38
CA GLU A 159 -9.14 9.68 -12.55
C GLU A 159 -8.67 11.12 -12.72
N SER A 160 -7.69 11.55 -11.93
CA SER A 160 -7.23 12.92 -11.94
C SER A 160 -6.30 13.24 -13.13
N GLU A 161 -5.41 12.31 -13.49
CA GLU A 161 -4.40 12.51 -14.52
C GLU A 161 -4.70 11.83 -15.85
N GLY A 162 -5.59 10.83 -15.86
CA GLY A 162 -5.92 10.05 -17.05
C GLY A 162 -4.85 9.03 -17.46
N PHE A 163 -3.99 8.62 -16.54
CA PHE A 163 -2.92 7.65 -16.80
C PHE A 163 -2.96 6.50 -15.80
N SER A 164 -2.71 5.29 -16.28
CA SER A 164 -2.32 4.20 -15.40
C SER A 164 -0.94 4.49 -14.81
N SER A 165 -0.71 4.11 -13.57
CA SER A 165 0.52 4.42 -12.85
C SER A 165 1.04 3.21 -12.08
N LEU A 166 2.35 3.22 -11.80
CA LEU A 166 3.01 2.21 -10.98
C LEU A 166 3.72 2.87 -9.79
N PRO A 167 3.71 2.23 -8.62
CA PRO A 167 4.47 2.69 -7.47
C PRO A 167 5.97 2.59 -7.75
N ILE A 168 6.70 3.67 -7.46
CA ILE A 168 8.15 3.74 -7.63
C ILE A 168 8.89 4.03 -6.33
N GLY A 169 8.19 4.41 -5.28
CA GLY A 169 8.78 4.65 -3.96
C GLY A 169 7.79 5.18 -2.96
N ILE A 170 8.20 5.13 -1.72
CA ILE A 170 7.49 5.71 -0.57
C ILE A 170 8.52 6.43 0.31
N ASP A 171 8.10 7.48 1.01
CA ASP A 171 8.98 8.13 2.00
C ASP A 171 9.04 7.26 3.26
N TRP A 172 7.90 6.87 3.77
CA TRP A 172 7.79 5.90 4.85
C TRP A 172 6.41 5.23 4.89
N SER A 173 6.37 4.07 5.52
CA SER A 173 5.13 3.42 5.92
C SER A 173 5.27 2.87 7.32
N THR A 174 4.18 2.81 8.05
CA THR A 174 4.15 2.21 9.37
C THR A 174 2.87 1.43 9.60
N ASN A 175 3.02 0.30 10.26
CA ASN A 175 1.92 -0.53 10.72
C ASN A 175 1.74 -0.31 12.22
N ILE A 176 0.50 -0.12 12.63
CA ILE A 176 0.15 0.12 14.02
C ILE A 176 -0.29 -1.18 14.66
N ARG A 177 -1.08 -1.94 13.92
CA ARG A 177 -1.61 -3.23 14.35
C ARG A 177 -1.87 -4.15 13.16
N VAL A 178 -1.95 -5.43 13.43
CA VAL A 178 -2.51 -6.39 12.48
C VAL A 178 -4.03 -6.34 12.63
N PRO A 179 -4.78 -6.20 11.53
CA PRO A 179 -6.23 -6.20 11.60
C PRO A 179 -6.77 -7.58 11.98
N GLU A 180 -7.94 -7.60 12.58
CA GLU A 180 -8.64 -8.83 12.89
C GLU A 180 -9.20 -9.49 11.62
N ARG A 181 -9.48 -10.80 11.73
CA ARG A 181 -10.11 -11.53 10.64
C ARG A 181 -11.51 -10.95 10.38
N ASP A 182 -11.82 -10.70 9.11
CA ASP A 182 -13.09 -10.15 8.64
C ASP A 182 -13.39 -8.71 9.11
N GLU A 183 -12.40 -8.02 9.68
CA GLU A 183 -12.50 -6.60 9.98
C GLU A 183 -12.71 -5.81 8.68
N ILE A 184 -13.60 -4.83 8.72
CA ILE A 184 -13.82 -3.91 7.61
C ILE A 184 -12.83 -2.76 7.74
N LEU A 185 -11.93 -2.66 6.76
CA LEU A 185 -10.91 -1.62 6.73
C LEU A 185 -11.23 -0.61 5.63
N ARG A 186 -11.17 0.65 5.99
CA ARG A 186 -11.30 1.77 5.06
C ARG A 186 -9.93 2.25 4.62
N VAL A 187 -9.76 2.40 3.30
CA VAL A 187 -8.54 2.92 2.68
C VAL A 187 -8.82 4.32 2.18
N ARG A 188 -8.10 5.29 2.69
CA ARG A 188 -8.15 6.66 2.23
C ARG A 188 -6.87 7.02 1.52
N SER A 189 -6.96 7.59 0.33
CA SER A 189 -5.83 8.11 -0.43
C SER A 189 -6.08 9.52 -0.89
N VAL A 190 -5.09 10.39 -0.75
CA VAL A 190 -5.16 11.79 -1.18
C VAL A 190 -3.88 12.14 -1.93
N ARG A 191 -4.00 12.75 -3.12
CA ARG A 191 -2.85 13.30 -3.83
C ARG A 191 -2.40 14.60 -3.13
N VAL A 192 -1.16 14.61 -2.67
CA VAL A 192 -0.57 15.76 -1.95
C VAL A 192 0.36 16.59 -2.80
N ALA A 193 0.92 16.00 -3.87
CA ALA A 193 1.80 16.73 -4.78
C ALA A 193 1.83 16.10 -6.19
N VAL A 194 2.33 16.86 -7.13
CA VAL A 194 2.76 16.41 -8.46
C VAL A 194 4.21 16.83 -8.63
N GLU A 195 5.08 15.87 -8.82
CA GLU A 195 6.50 16.07 -9.10
C GLU A 195 6.74 16.15 -10.62
N GLU A 196 7.96 16.49 -11.02
CA GLU A 196 8.35 16.51 -12.43
C GLU A 196 8.22 15.11 -13.08
N ALA A 197 8.12 15.09 -14.41
CA ALA A 197 8.09 13.89 -15.24
C ALA A 197 6.91 12.92 -14.99
N GLY A 198 5.73 13.43 -14.59
CA GLY A 198 4.51 12.64 -14.47
C GLY A 198 4.54 11.69 -13.26
N VAL A 199 5.09 12.17 -12.16
CA VAL A 199 5.04 11.50 -10.86
C VAL A 199 4.04 12.22 -9.97
N THR A 200 3.04 11.50 -9.47
CA THR A 200 2.11 11.98 -8.45
C THR A 200 2.49 11.43 -7.08
N VAL A 201 2.33 12.24 -6.04
CA VAL A 201 2.64 11.88 -4.66
C VAL A 201 1.35 11.79 -3.87
N HIS A 202 1.17 10.69 -3.16
CA HIS A 202 -0.04 10.40 -2.42
C HIS A 202 0.28 10.06 -0.96
N ASP A 203 -0.61 10.47 -0.07
CA ASP A 203 -0.67 9.99 1.30
C ASP A 203 -1.83 9.00 1.44
N VAL A 204 -1.60 7.93 2.19
CA VAL A 204 -2.57 6.86 2.41
C VAL A 204 -2.71 6.58 3.88
N VAL A 205 -3.94 6.38 4.32
CA VAL A 205 -4.27 5.89 5.66
C VAL A 205 -5.26 4.75 5.53
N ILE A 206 -5.04 3.69 6.31
CA ILE A 206 -6.00 2.60 6.49
C ILE A 206 -6.47 2.61 7.93
N ILE A 207 -7.78 2.67 8.11
CA ILE A 207 -8.46 2.74 9.41
C ILE A 207 -9.41 1.57 9.57
N GLY A 208 -9.55 1.09 10.79
CA GLY A 208 -10.52 0.06 11.15
C GLY A 208 -11.95 0.57 11.26
N ASP A 209 -12.85 -0.31 11.59
CA ASP A 209 -14.27 0.01 11.84
C ASP A 209 -14.49 0.82 13.13
N ASP A 210 -13.51 0.77 14.04
CA ASP A 210 -13.43 1.59 15.25
C ASP A 210 -12.79 2.99 15.01
N GLU A 211 -12.53 3.34 13.74
CA GLU A 211 -11.81 4.54 13.32
C GLU A 211 -10.34 4.60 13.79
N ALA A 212 -9.83 3.52 14.39
CA ALA A 212 -8.45 3.45 14.78
C ALA A 212 -7.55 3.20 13.57
N PRO A 213 -6.36 3.85 13.52
CA PRO A 213 -5.42 3.65 12.44
C PRO A 213 -4.83 2.24 12.47
N VAL A 214 -4.70 1.64 11.30
CA VAL A 214 -4.09 0.32 11.09
C VAL A 214 -2.75 0.47 10.39
N LEU A 215 -2.69 1.31 9.35
CA LEU A 215 -1.49 1.54 8.54
C LEU A 215 -1.52 2.95 7.98
N ALA A 216 -0.35 3.55 7.86
CA ALA A 216 -0.16 4.78 7.09
C ALA A 216 1.01 4.65 6.11
N ILE A 217 0.88 5.30 4.95
CA ILE A 217 1.93 5.45 3.93
C ILE A 217 2.02 6.93 3.60
N LYS A 218 3.22 7.49 3.70
CA LYS A 218 3.49 8.87 3.30
C LYS A 218 4.39 8.92 2.07
N GLY A 219 4.09 9.87 1.20
CA GLY A 219 4.90 10.14 0.03
C GLY A 219 4.93 8.97 -0.95
N LEU A 220 3.82 8.25 -1.13
CA LEU A 220 3.71 7.22 -2.17
C LEU A 220 3.81 7.88 -3.54
N ARG A 221 4.90 7.60 -4.25
CA ARG A 221 5.15 8.08 -5.60
C ARG A 221 4.63 7.12 -6.63
N LEU A 222 3.74 7.60 -7.47
CA LEU A 222 3.19 6.86 -8.60
C LEU A 222 3.68 7.49 -9.90
N LYS A 223 4.34 6.69 -10.73
CA LYS A 223 4.81 7.08 -12.05
C LYS A 223 3.77 6.78 -13.11
N SER A 224 3.37 7.79 -13.86
CA SER A 224 2.51 7.64 -15.04
C SER A 224 3.15 6.74 -16.09
N MET A 225 2.42 5.73 -16.56
CA MET A 225 2.90 4.73 -17.52
C MET A 225 2.24 4.87 -18.89
N ALA A 226 0.92 4.77 -18.94
CA ALA A 226 0.17 4.79 -20.18
C ALA A 226 -1.17 5.51 -20.01
N PRO A 227 -1.64 6.21 -21.05
CA PRO A 227 -2.98 6.82 -21.03
C PRO A 227 -4.05 5.74 -20.80
N VAL A 228 -5.04 6.05 -20.00
CA VAL A 228 -6.20 5.21 -19.77
C VAL A 228 -7.26 5.60 -20.79
N SER A 229 -7.86 4.62 -21.49
CA SER A 229 -8.98 4.89 -22.38
C SER A 229 -10.19 5.35 -21.57
N GLU A 230 -11.04 6.18 -22.17
CA GLU A 230 -12.26 6.66 -21.51
C GLU A 230 -13.18 5.52 -21.04
N GLU A 231 -13.15 4.38 -21.72
CA GLU A 231 -13.90 3.18 -21.34
C GLU A 231 -13.45 2.59 -20.00
N HIS A 232 -12.18 2.84 -19.61
CA HIS A 232 -11.60 2.34 -18.38
C HIS A 232 -11.55 3.39 -17.27
N ARG A 233 -11.91 4.63 -17.56
CA ARG A 233 -12.08 5.65 -16.53
C ARG A 233 -13.42 5.44 -15.81
N PHE A 234 -13.44 5.77 -14.58
CA PHE A 234 -14.64 5.81 -13.76
C PHE A 234 -14.72 7.18 -13.10
N ILE A 235 -15.92 7.65 -12.91
CA ILE A 235 -16.14 8.93 -12.24
C ILE A 235 -16.11 8.67 -10.73
N LEU A 236 -15.13 9.23 -10.06
CA LEU A 236 -15.19 9.37 -8.61
C LEU A 236 -16.14 10.53 -8.33
N GLU A 237 -17.31 10.27 -7.79
CA GLU A 237 -18.26 11.33 -7.44
C GLU A 237 -17.61 12.31 -6.47
N ARG A 238 -17.69 13.58 -6.81
CA ARG A 238 -17.11 14.70 -6.06
C ARG A 238 -18.08 15.23 -5.03
#